data_6d64a91460bb8bc012bb28f01a81c8ae
#
_entry.id   6d64a91460bb8bc012bb28f01a81c8ae
#
_cell.length_a   1.000
_cell.length_b   1.000
_cell.length_c   1.000
_cell.angle_alpha   90.00
_cell.angle_beta   90.00
_cell.angle_gamma   90.00
#
_symmetry.space_group_name_H-M   'P 1'
#
loop_
_entity.id
_entity.type
_entity.pdbx_description
1 polymer ?
#
loop_
_entity_poly.entity_id
_entity_poly.type
_entity_poly.pdbx_seq_one_letter_code
_entity_poly.pdbx_strand_id
1 'polypeptide(L)'
;IEYGTSIPTAYNECLTPEVYMRLKAFGGHIFDQEGNVVFESDQTLRAYINFLRAIKFAKPDYRIATDMSAAQDFIDGKIAMLISYPSFLRNIPDLRKNSMIGSIGYHLIPGRTPLLGGWSLGINQHSSNKEEAFQFLKWTCEEQTANYTTLLGGLTVLTNTYVNDELSDLYPWLPLYYSIYQYTKPV
;
A
#
# COMPACT_ATOMS: atom_id res chain seq x y z
N ILE A 1 21.12 0.26 -9.56
CA ILE A 1 20.67 0.18 -8.14
C ILE A 1 21.77 0.78 -7.28
N GLU A 2 21.41 1.82 -6.52
CA GLU A 2 22.36 2.55 -5.67
C GLU A 2 22.10 2.24 -4.18
N TYR A 3 20.82 2.02 -3.82
CA TYR A 3 20.40 1.80 -2.44
C TYR A 3 19.56 0.53 -2.31
N GLY A 4 19.49 -0.01 -1.10
CA GLY A 4 18.67 -1.19 -0.81
C GLY A 4 17.17 -0.89 -0.88
N THR A 5 16.76 0.28 -0.39
CA THR A 5 15.35 0.68 -0.32
C THR A 5 15.20 2.20 -0.25
N SER A 6 13.97 2.68 -0.40
CA SER A 6 13.53 4.01 0.04
C SER A 6 12.46 3.81 1.12
N ILE A 7 12.58 4.54 2.22
CA ILE A 7 11.64 4.44 3.34
C ILE A 7 10.92 5.79 3.46
N PRO A 8 9.63 5.88 3.12
CA PRO A 8 8.89 7.12 3.20
C PRO A 8 8.63 7.50 4.67
N THR A 9 9.36 8.49 5.15
CA THR A 9 9.24 9.00 6.52
C THR A 9 9.08 10.51 6.59
N ALA A 10 8.61 11.12 5.51
CA ALA A 10 8.23 12.52 5.54
C ALA A 10 7.27 12.77 6.71
N TYR A 11 7.43 13.93 7.38
CA TYR A 11 6.61 14.29 8.52
C TYR A 11 5.19 14.64 8.09
N ASN A 12 4.47 13.60 7.68
CA ASN A 12 3.07 13.56 7.28
C ASN A 12 2.55 12.15 7.56
N GLU A 13 1.48 11.73 6.87
CA GLU A 13 0.90 10.39 7.00
C GLU A 13 1.84 9.25 6.55
N CYS A 14 2.93 9.51 5.80
CA CYS A 14 3.83 8.45 5.31
C CYS A 14 4.58 7.73 6.44
N LEU A 15 4.97 8.45 7.51
CA LEU A 15 5.71 7.86 8.64
C LEU A 15 4.86 6.85 9.43
N THR A 16 3.57 7.13 9.60
CA THR A 16 2.68 6.31 10.44
C THR A 16 2.58 4.86 9.96
N PRO A 17 2.32 4.56 8.66
CA PRO A 17 2.31 3.21 8.14
C PRO A 17 3.63 2.47 8.33
N GLU A 18 4.75 3.13 8.10
CA GLU A 18 6.09 2.55 8.25
C GLU A 18 6.37 2.08 9.68
N VAL A 19 6.02 2.90 10.67
CA VAL A 19 6.18 2.56 12.09
C VAL A 19 5.18 1.45 12.48
N TYR A 20 3.93 1.59 12.09
CA TYR A 20 2.85 0.71 12.49
C TYR A 20 3.03 -0.73 11.95
N MET A 21 3.39 -0.87 10.68
CA MET A 21 3.67 -2.20 10.09
C MET A 21 4.79 -2.92 10.82
N ARG A 22 5.88 -2.20 11.18
CA ARG A 22 6.99 -2.79 11.93
C ARG A 22 6.58 -3.14 13.35
N LEU A 23 5.84 -2.26 14.02
CA LEU A 23 5.31 -2.51 15.35
C LEU A 23 4.53 -3.84 15.37
N LYS A 24 3.59 -3.99 14.45
CA LYS A 24 2.78 -5.22 14.31
C LYS A 24 3.64 -6.43 13.95
N ALA A 25 4.64 -6.29 13.08
CA ALA A 25 5.53 -7.38 12.70
C ALA A 25 6.32 -7.96 13.87
N PHE A 26 6.57 -7.16 14.91
CA PHE A 26 7.24 -7.60 16.14
C PHE A 26 6.26 -7.94 17.26
N GLY A 27 4.95 -7.97 17.00
CA GLY A 27 3.92 -8.27 17.98
C GLY A 27 3.65 -7.13 18.97
N GLY A 28 4.05 -5.91 18.64
CA GLY A 28 3.76 -4.73 19.45
C GLY A 28 2.36 -4.20 19.19
N HIS A 29 1.83 -3.48 20.18
CA HIS A 29 0.53 -2.84 20.15
C HIS A 29 0.63 -1.43 20.72
N ILE A 30 -0.23 -0.53 20.27
CA ILE A 30 -0.38 0.80 20.86
C ILE A 30 -1.35 0.73 22.04
N PHE A 31 -2.46 -0.02 21.86
CA PHE A 31 -3.49 -0.21 22.86
C PHE A 31 -3.69 -1.70 23.13
N ASP A 32 -4.06 -2.06 24.35
CA ASP A 32 -4.57 -3.38 24.69
C ASP A 32 -6.08 -3.52 24.34
N GLN A 33 -6.68 -4.66 24.71
CA GLN A 33 -8.10 -4.93 24.44
C GLN A 33 -9.03 -4.02 25.29
N GLU A 34 -8.54 -3.52 26.40
CA GLU A 34 -9.24 -2.62 27.31
C GLU A 34 -9.08 -1.13 26.93
N GLY A 35 -8.26 -0.84 25.89
CA GLY A 35 -8.00 0.51 25.41
C GLY A 35 -6.90 1.27 26.18
N ASN A 36 -6.14 0.58 27.04
CA ASN A 36 -4.99 1.20 27.72
C ASN A 36 -3.79 1.27 26.77
N VAL A 37 -2.99 2.32 26.92
CA VAL A 37 -1.74 2.48 26.17
C VAL A 37 -0.70 1.48 26.65
N VAL A 38 -0.25 0.59 25.76
CA VAL A 38 0.77 -0.46 26.02
C VAL A 38 1.98 -0.34 25.08
N PHE A 39 2.20 0.88 24.60
CA PHE A 39 3.26 1.14 23.62
C PHE A 39 4.68 0.91 24.18
N GLU A 40 4.88 1.07 25.47
CA GLU A 40 6.17 0.84 26.14
C GLU A 40 6.36 -0.67 26.41
N SER A 41 6.83 -1.39 25.40
CA SER A 41 7.09 -2.83 25.48
C SER A 41 8.40 -3.22 24.78
N ASP A 42 8.95 -4.39 25.13
CA ASP A 42 10.12 -4.95 24.45
C ASP A 42 9.87 -5.17 22.95
N GLN A 43 8.65 -5.52 22.57
CA GLN A 43 8.24 -5.69 21.19
C GLN A 43 8.34 -4.37 20.43
N THR A 44 7.84 -3.31 21.02
CA THR A 44 7.94 -1.94 20.46
C THR A 44 9.39 -1.52 20.30
N LEU A 45 10.21 -1.74 21.33
CA LEU A 45 11.64 -1.41 21.27
C LEU A 45 12.35 -2.17 20.13
N ARG A 46 12.07 -3.45 19.96
CA ARG A 46 12.62 -4.26 18.85
C ARG A 46 12.18 -3.74 17.49
N ALA A 47 10.93 -3.32 17.35
CA ALA A 47 10.41 -2.73 16.12
C ALA A 47 11.17 -1.44 15.76
N TYR A 48 11.40 -0.56 16.73
CA TYR A 48 12.18 0.67 16.54
C TYR A 48 13.65 0.39 16.19
N ILE A 49 14.29 -0.55 16.86
CA ILE A 49 15.67 -0.94 16.54
C ILE A 49 15.74 -1.47 15.10
N ASN A 50 14.75 -2.29 14.69
CA ASN A 50 14.68 -2.77 13.31
C ASN A 50 14.50 -1.60 12.32
N PHE A 51 13.62 -0.65 12.61
CA PHE A 51 13.41 0.54 11.79
C PHE A 51 14.71 1.35 11.61
N LEU A 52 15.42 1.64 12.71
CA LEU A 52 16.69 2.37 12.67
C LEU A 52 17.79 1.60 11.90
N ARG A 53 17.77 0.26 11.96
CA ARG A 53 18.68 -0.57 11.16
C ARG A 53 18.33 -0.52 9.67
N ALA A 54 17.04 -0.54 9.33
CA ALA A 54 16.60 -0.48 7.94
C ALA A 54 16.96 0.86 7.26
N ILE A 55 16.90 1.97 8.00
CA ILE A 55 17.30 3.31 7.51
C ILE A 55 18.75 3.32 6.98
N LYS A 56 19.65 2.48 7.52
CA LYS A 56 21.04 2.41 7.05
C LYS A 56 21.17 1.92 5.60
N PHE A 57 20.18 1.23 5.09
CA PHE A 57 20.13 0.73 3.71
C PHE A 57 19.21 1.56 2.82
N ALA A 58 18.55 2.56 3.40
CA ALA A 58 17.66 3.45 2.69
C ALA A 58 18.44 4.58 2.01
N LYS A 59 17.83 5.14 0.97
CA LYS A 59 18.28 6.38 0.35
C LYS A 59 18.35 7.49 1.42
N PRO A 60 19.41 8.34 1.41
CA PRO A 60 19.66 9.29 2.49
C PRO A 60 18.59 10.36 2.72
N ASP A 61 17.70 10.60 1.76
CA ASP A 61 16.62 11.58 1.83
C ASP A 61 15.35 11.06 2.53
N TYR A 62 15.44 9.93 3.25
CA TYR A 62 14.29 9.27 3.89
C TYR A 62 13.41 10.22 4.71
N ARG A 63 13.97 11.29 5.33
CA ARG A 63 13.22 12.25 6.14
C ARG A 63 12.20 13.10 5.36
N ILE A 64 12.38 13.21 4.06
CA ILE A 64 11.49 13.94 3.15
C ILE A 64 10.87 13.03 2.10
N ALA A 65 11.25 11.75 2.10
CA ALA A 65 10.70 10.77 1.17
C ALA A 65 9.21 10.54 1.45
N THR A 66 8.43 10.55 0.38
CA THR A 66 7.00 10.21 0.37
C THR A 66 6.80 8.88 -0.34
N ASP A 67 5.61 8.28 -0.20
CA ASP A 67 5.26 7.06 -0.96
C ASP A 67 5.43 7.27 -2.47
N MET A 68 5.07 8.46 -2.99
CA MET A 68 5.25 8.77 -4.41
C MET A 68 6.71 8.86 -4.80
N SER A 69 7.56 9.53 -4.01
CA SER A 69 8.99 9.64 -4.34
C SER A 69 9.70 8.29 -4.22
N ALA A 70 9.34 7.46 -3.25
CA ALA A 70 9.88 6.12 -3.10
C ALA A 70 9.47 5.20 -4.27
N ALA A 71 8.22 5.29 -4.71
CA ALA A 71 7.76 4.56 -5.91
C ALA A 71 8.51 5.02 -7.16
N GLN A 72 8.76 6.32 -7.33
CA GLN A 72 9.54 6.85 -8.44
C GLN A 72 11.00 6.38 -8.40
N ASP A 73 11.63 6.37 -7.23
CA ASP A 73 13.00 5.85 -7.07
C ASP A 73 13.10 4.36 -7.45
N PHE A 74 12.05 3.58 -7.18
CA PHE A 74 11.97 2.18 -7.61
C PHE A 74 11.82 2.06 -9.13
N ILE A 75 10.93 2.84 -9.74
CA ILE A 75 10.73 2.87 -11.21
C ILE A 75 12.00 3.32 -11.93
N ASP A 76 12.73 4.27 -11.37
CA ASP A 76 14.02 4.76 -11.91
C ASP A 76 15.17 3.76 -11.70
N GLY A 77 14.93 2.63 -11.02
CA GLY A 77 15.97 1.63 -10.75
C GLY A 77 17.04 2.05 -9.74
N LYS A 78 16.77 3.10 -8.94
CA LYS A 78 17.71 3.61 -7.92
C LYS A 78 17.75 2.71 -6.68
N ILE A 79 16.63 2.06 -6.35
CA ILE A 79 16.49 1.19 -5.18
C ILE A 79 16.15 -0.25 -5.59
N ALA A 80 16.60 -1.21 -4.78
CA ALA A 80 16.39 -2.64 -5.04
C ALA A 80 15.01 -3.14 -4.60
N MET A 81 14.45 -2.59 -3.53
CA MET A 81 13.21 -3.04 -2.90
C MET A 81 12.36 -1.85 -2.48
N LEU A 82 11.04 -2.03 -2.56
CA LEU A 82 10.07 -1.04 -2.13
C LEU A 82 8.95 -1.74 -1.34
N ILE A 83 8.57 -1.17 -0.21
CA ILE A 83 7.28 -1.44 0.45
C ILE A 83 6.36 -0.29 0.08
N SER A 84 5.21 -0.61 -0.51
CA SER A 84 4.30 0.43 -0.99
C SER A 84 2.86 -0.06 -1.05
N TYR A 85 1.92 0.86 -1.05
CA TYR A 85 0.55 0.58 -1.46
C TYR A 85 0.50 0.38 -2.98
N PRO A 86 -0.30 -0.57 -3.49
CA PRO A 86 -0.40 -0.82 -4.93
C PRO A 86 -0.80 0.40 -5.75
N SER A 87 -1.57 1.33 -5.18
CA SER A 87 -1.97 2.58 -5.84
C SER A 87 -0.81 3.47 -6.28
N PHE A 88 0.34 3.38 -5.63
CA PHE A 88 1.55 4.11 -6.04
C PHE A 88 2.32 3.40 -7.16
N LEU A 89 2.02 2.13 -7.39
CA LEU A 89 2.61 1.32 -8.46
C LEU A 89 1.87 1.47 -9.81
N ARG A 90 0.82 2.28 -9.87
CA ARG A 90 0.00 2.52 -11.08
C ARG A 90 0.80 3.04 -12.28
N ASN A 91 1.90 3.71 -12.04
CA ASN A 91 2.78 4.21 -13.10
C ASN A 91 3.71 3.14 -13.66
N ILE A 92 3.75 1.96 -13.01
CA ILE A 92 4.50 0.80 -13.49
C ILE A 92 3.95 0.19 -14.81
N PRO A 93 2.67 0.34 -15.23
CA PRO A 93 2.25 -0.12 -16.57
C PRO A 93 2.95 0.58 -17.74
N ASP A 94 3.42 1.78 -17.56
CA ASP A 94 4.39 2.34 -18.50
C ASP A 94 5.72 1.58 -18.54
N LEU A 95 5.86 0.55 -17.67
CA LEU A 95 6.88 -0.48 -17.77
C LEU A 95 6.86 -1.23 -19.11
N ARG A 96 5.79 -1.17 -19.91
CA ARG A 96 5.84 -1.61 -21.32
C ARG A 96 6.92 -0.88 -22.12
N LYS A 97 7.35 0.28 -21.64
CA LYS A 97 8.46 1.07 -22.19
C LYS A 97 9.73 0.99 -21.35
N ASN A 98 9.68 0.31 -20.20
CA ASN A 98 10.78 0.26 -19.25
C ASN A 98 11.44 -1.12 -19.26
N SER A 99 12.77 -1.16 -19.25
CA SER A 99 13.60 -2.37 -19.21
C SER A 99 13.39 -3.27 -17.97
N MET A 100 12.54 -2.87 -17.02
CA MET A 100 12.27 -3.61 -15.79
C MET A 100 11.13 -4.61 -15.90
N ILE A 101 10.40 -4.68 -17.03
CA ILE A 101 9.33 -5.68 -17.24
C ILE A 101 9.92 -7.08 -17.14
N GLY A 102 9.31 -7.94 -16.31
CA GLY A 102 9.79 -9.29 -16.05
C GLY A 102 10.93 -9.39 -15.03
N SER A 103 11.43 -8.25 -14.52
CA SER A 103 12.47 -8.21 -13.48
C SER A 103 11.94 -7.85 -12.09
N ILE A 104 10.64 -7.58 -11.95
CA ILE A 104 10.01 -7.21 -10.68
C ILE A 104 9.35 -8.45 -10.06
N GLY A 105 9.77 -8.78 -8.84
CA GLY A 105 9.07 -9.75 -7.99
C GLY A 105 8.16 -9.03 -7.01
N TYR A 106 7.01 -9.65 -6.71
CA TYR A 106 6.04 -9.14 -5.74
C TYR A 106 5.93 -10.11 -4.57
N HIS A 107 5.89 -9.61 -3.36
CA HIS A 107 5.80 -10.44 -2.16
C HIS A 107 5.07 -9.73 -1.02
N LEU A 108 4.61 -10.53 -0.05
CA LEU A 108 4.16 -10.02 1.25
C LEU A 108 5.30 -9.28 1.97
N ILE A 109 4.93 -8.21 2.67
CA ILE A 109 5.88 -7.51 3.54
C ILE A 109 6.46 -8.45 4.61
N PRO A 110 7.70 -8.21 5.06
CA PRO A 110 8.28 -8.95 6.18
C PRO A 110 7.38 -8.87 7.42
N GLY A 111 7.20 -10.01 8.11
CA GLY A 111 6.31 -10.11 9.26
C GLY A 111 4.85 -10.41 8.93
N ARG A 112 4.45 -10.34 7.66
CA ARG A 112 3.07 -10.64 7.19
C ARG A 112 2.00 -9.82 7.89
N THR A 113 2.29 -8.57 8.19
CA THR A 113 1.39 -7.61 8.85
C THR A 113 1.11 -6.40 7.96
N PRO A 114 0.54 -6.61 6.77
CA PRO A 114 0.21 -5.49 5.88
C PRO A 114 -0.83 -4.59 6.54
N LEU A 115 -0.71 -3.30 6.30
CA LEU A 115 -1.67 -2.31 6.75
C LEU A 115 -2.80 -2.23 5.71
N LEU A 116 -4.04 -2.32 6.19
CA LEU A 116 -5.21 -2.04 5.37
C LEU A 116 -5.46 -0.54 5.37
N GLY A 117 -5.08 0.12 4.29
CA GLY A 117 -5.48 1.49 3.99
C GLY A 117 -6.67 1.48 3.02
N GLY A 118 -7.68 2.30 3.26
CA GLY A 118 -8.84 2.38 2.39
C GLY A 118 -9.49 3.76 2.43
N TRP A 119 -10.15 4.08 1.34
CA TRP A 119 -10.99 5.26 1.21
C TRP A 119 -12.44 4.83 1.10
N SER A 120 -13.33 5.65 1.61
CA SER A 120 -14.77 5.43 1.51
C SER A 120 -15.43 6.61 0.84
N LEU A 121 -16.42 6.34 0.01
CA LEU A 121 -17.29 7.37 -0.55
C LEU A 121 -18.58 7.40 0.28
N GLY A 122 -19.01 8.60 0.67
CA GLY A 122 -20.24 8.81 1.41
C GLY A 122 -21.13 9.87 0.74
N ILE A 123 -22.43 9.76 0.93
CA ILE A 123 -23.37 10.77 0.46
C ILE A 123 -23.68 11.72 1.63
N ASN A 124 -23.48 13.02 1.42
CA ASN A 124 -23.78 13.99 2.44
C ASN A 124 -25.30 14.00 2.72
N GLN A 125 -25.69 13.91 3.99
CA GLN A 125 -27.10 13.90 4.40
C GLN A 125 -27.90 15.15 4.00
N HIS A 126 -27.22 16.27 3.75
CA HIS A 126 -27.83 17.53 3.33
C HIS A 126 -27.77 17.74 1.80
N SER A 127 -27.27 16.78 1.04
CA SER A 127 -27.27 16.87 -0.44
C SER A 127 -28.71 16.91 -0.96
N SER A 128 -28.99 17.78 -1.91
CA SER A 128 -30.23 17.79 -2.68
C SER A 128 -30.27 16.75 -3.79
N ASN A 129 -29.11 16.13 -4.13
CA ASN A 129 -28.95 15.20 -5.26
C ASN A 129 -28.52 13.82 -4.74
N LYS A 130 -29.21 13.30 -3.70
CA LYS A 130 -28.80 12.01 -3.06
C LYS A 130 -28.98 10.81 -3.98
N GLU A 131 -30.07 10.84 -4.78
CA GLU A 131 -30.38 9.73 -5.68
C GLU A 131 -29.31 9.65 -6.79
N GLU A 132 -28.96 10.75 -7.39
CA GLU A 132 -27.90 10.83 -8.42
C GLU A 132 -26.54 10.41 -7.85
N ALA A 133 -26.22 10.85 -6.63
CA ALA A 133 -25.01 10.43 -5.92
C ALA A 133 -25.01 8.91 -5.66
N PHE A 134 -26.17 8.34 -5.29
CA PHE A 134 -26.29 6.91 -5.09
C PHE A 134 -26.14 6.12 -6.40
N GLN A 135 -26.70 6.62 -7.51
CA GLN A 135 -26.52 6.02 -8.83
C GLN A 135 -25.05 6.05 -9.25
N PHE A 136 -24.33 7.14 -8.97
CA PHE A 136 -22.88 7.20 -9.19
C PHE A 136 -22.14 6.14 -8.38
N LEU A 137 -22.45 5.97 -7.08
CA LEU A 137 -21.84 4.93 -6.25
C LEU A 137 -22.11 3.51 -6.79
N LYS A 138 -23.32 3.25 -7.24
CA LYS A 138 -23.66 1.96 -7.89
C LYS A 138 -22.84 1.73 -9.14
N TRP A 139 -22.73 2.74 -9.99
CA TRP A 139 -21.95 2.67 -11.22
C TRP A 139 -20.47 2.37 -10.95
N THR A 140 -19.87 2.93 -9.88
CA THR A 140 -18.48 2.62 -9.50
C THR A 140 -18.29 1.16 -9.10
N CYS A 141 -19.36 0.46 -8.69
CA CYS A 141 -19.36 -0.95 -8.32
C CYS A 141 -19.75 -1.89 -9.46
N GLU A 142 -20.03 -1.40 -10.66
CA GLU A 142 -20.28 -2.26 -11.81
C GLU A 142 -18.99 -2.90 -12.30
N GLU A 143 -19.07 -4.17 -12.72
CA GLU A 143 -17.90 -4.97 -13.13
C GLU A 143 -17.10 -4.29 -14.25
N GLN A 144 -17.80 -3.78 -15.26
CA GLN A 144 -17.15 -3.08 -16.37
C GLN A 144 -16.39 -1.83 -15.89
N THR A 145 -17.00 -1.03 -15.03
CA THR A 145 -16.39 0.18 -14.47
C THR A 145 -15.19 -0.17 -13.59
N ALA A 146 -15.31 -1.23 -12.77
CA ALA A 146 -14.23 -1.74 -11.94
C ALA A 146 -13.02 -2.20 -12.78
N ASN A 147 -13.27 -2.94 -13.86
CA ASN A 147 -12.23 -3.39 -14.78
C ASN A 147 -11.54 -2.21 -15.47
N TYR A 148 -12.29 -1.22 -15.97
CA TYR A 148 -11.69 0.00 -16.53
C TYR A 148 -10.90 0.80 -15.48
N THR A 149 -11.40 0.91 -14.26
CA THR A 149 -10.68 1.56 -13.16
C THR A 149 -9.33 0.89 -12.93
N THR A 150 -9.30 -0.44 -12.92
CA THR A 150 -8.06 -1.20 -12.75
C THR A 150 -7.13 -1.05 -13.96
N LEU A 151 -7.64 -1.05 -15.18
CA LEU A 151 -6.84 -0.78 -16.38
C LEU A 151 -6.15 0.59 -16.36
N LEU A 152 -6.75 1.57 -15.67
CA LEU A 152 -6.18 2.89 -15.46
C LEU A 152 -5.27 2.96 -14.21
N GLY A 153 -5.00 1.83 -13.56
CA GLY A 153 -4.14 1.73 -12.38
C GLY A 153 -4.84 2.05 -11.06
N GLY A 154 -6.18 2.12 -11.04
CA GLY A 154 -6.96 2.27 -9.81
C GLY A 154 -7.17 0.94 -9.09
N LEU A 155 -7.71 1.03 -7.87
CA LEU A 155 -8.16 -0.13 -7.10
C LEU A 155 -9.69 -0.12 -7.04
N THR A 156 -10.28 -1.30 -7.05
CA THR A 156 -11.74 -1.50 -7.01
C THR A 156 -12.16 -2.25 -5.76
N VAL A 157 -13.43 -2.18 -5.43
CA VAL A 157 -14.05 -2.96 -4.34
C VAL A 157 -14.50 -4.35 -4.79
N LEU A 158 -14.46 -4.65 -6.09
CA LEU A 158 -14.90 -5.93 -6.62
C LEU A 158 -13.78 -6.97 -6.60
N THR A 159 -14.00 -8.06 -5.88
CA THR A 159 -13.02 -9.14 -5.74
C THR A 159 -12.72 -9.84 -7.07
N ASN A 160 -13.71 -9.99 -7.96
CA ASN A 160 -13.54 -10.63 -9.27
C ASN A 160 -12.48 -9.94 -10.14
N THR A 161 -12.30 -8.64 -9.99
CA THR A 161 -11.28 -7.88 -10.72
C THR A 161 -9.86 -8.35 -10.37
N TYR A 162 -9.63 -8.73 -9.11
CA TYR A 162 -8.30 -9.14 -8.63
C TYR A 162 -7.89 -10.56 -9.04
N VAL A 163 -8.83 -11.34 -9.54
CA VAL A 163 -8.61 -12.71 -10.05
C VAL A 163 -8.92 -12.82 -11.54
N ASN A 164 -9.05 -11.71 -12.24
CA ASN A 164 -9.25 -11.65 -13.67
C ASN A 164 -7.91 -11.88 -14.38
N ASP A 165 -7.83 -12.89 -15.25
CA ASP A 165 -6.60 -13.31 -15.93
C ASP A 165 -6.04 -12.20 -16.82
N GLU A 166 -6.88 -11.52 -17.62
CA GLU A 166 -6.43 -10.46 -18.52
C GLU A 166 -5.83 -9.26 -17.77
N LEU A 167 -6.42 -8.91 -16.61
CA LEU A 167 -5.90 -7.86 -15.76
C LEU A 167 -4.65 -8.31 -15.01
N SER A 168 -4.57 -9.59 -14.64
CA SER A 168 -3.39 -10.16 -13.97
C SER A 168 -2.17 -10.23 -14.89
N ASP A 169 -2.37 -10.41 -16.18
CA ASP A 169 -1.29 -10.34 -17.18
C ASP A 169 -0.70 -8.92 -17.29
N LEU A 170 -1.54 -7.91 -17.08
CA LEU A 170 -1.09 -6.50 -17.07
C LEU A 170 -0.49 -6.10 -15.72
N TYR A 171 -1.05 -6.62 -14.66
CA TYR A 171 -0.72 -6.28 -13.27
C TYR A 171 -0.50 -7.57 -12.45
N PRO A 172 0.68 -8.21 -12.55
CA PRO A 172 0.96 -9.50 -11.90
C PRO A 172 0.85 -9.48 -10.37
N TRP A 173 0.76 -8.31 -9.77
CA TRP A 173 0.55 -8.14 -8.33
C TRP A 173 -0.91 -8.27 -7.88
N LEU A 174 -1.91 -8.23 -8.80
CA LEU A 174 -3.33 -8.29 -8.46
C LEU A 174 -3.72 -9.55 -7.66
N PRO A 175 -3.37 -10.78 -8.09
CA PRO A 175 -3.71 -11.98 -7.33
C PRO A 175 -3.05 -12.02 -5.95
N LEU A 176 -1.82 -11.50 -5.85
CA LEU A 176 -1.12 -11.38 -4.57
C LEU A 176 -1.85 -10.39 -3.66
N TYR A 177 -2.25 -9.23 -4.19
CA TYR A 177 -3.01 -8.24 -3.42
C TYR A 177 -4.30 -8.83 -2.85
N TYR A 178 -5.04 -9.59 -3.65
CA TYR A 178 -6.23 -10.30 -3.18
C TYR A 178 -5.92 -11.28 -2.04
N SER A 179 -4.85 -12.05 -2.16
CA SER A 179 -4.42 -12.97 -1.11
C SER A 179 -3.99 -12.24 0.16
N ILE A 180 -3.31 -11.10 0.02
CA ILE A 180 -2.88 -10.24 1.14
C ILE A 180 -4.09 -9.68 1.88
N TYR A 181 -5.11 -9.23 1.17
CA TYR A 181 -6.31 -8.66 1.76
C TYR A 181 -6.98 -9.58 2.79
N GLN A 182 -6.89 -10.89 2.58
CA GLN A 182 -7.43 -11.89 3.52
C GLN A 182 -6.68 -11.92 4.87
N TYR A 183 -5.45 -11.44 4.91
CA TYR A 183 -4.63 -11.36 6.14
C TYR A 183 -4.63 -9.97 6.77
N THR A 184 -5.18 -8.97 6.09
CA THR A 184 -5.23 -7.61 6.64
C THR A 184 -6.31 -7.53 7.70
N LYS A 185 -5.97 -6.94 8.85
CA LYS A 185 -6.95 -6.56 9.86
C LYS A 185 -7.06 -5.04 9.84
N PRO A 186 -8.26 -4.49 9.98
CA PRO A 186 -8.41 -3.06 10.20
C PRO A 186 -7.65 -2.67 11.47
N VAL A 187 -7.15 -1.46 11.45
CA VAL A 187 -6.46 -0.82 12.59
C VAL A 187 -7.49 -0.40 13.63
#